data_62f89f2709fe0879b4cb3e6f1e915048
#
_entry.id   62f89f2709fe0879b4cb3e6f1e915048
#
_cell.length_a   1.000
_cell.length_b   1.000
_cell.length_c   1.000
_cell.angle_alpha   90.00
_cell.angle_beta   90.00
_cell.angle_gamma   90.00
#
_symmetry.space_group_name_H-M   'P 1'
#
loop_
_entity.id
_entity.type
_entity.pdbx_description
1 polymer ?
#
loop_
_entity_poly.entity_id
_entity_poly.type
_entity_poly.pdbx_seq_one_letter_code
_entity_poly.pdbx_strand_id
1 'polypeptide(L)'
;MPAMSDKCAGGGRVCPHQMAFMLDNWIRRLFQNPVKLLGEYIRAGDTVVDMGCGPGFFSIDMAKMVGPAGQVIAVDLQADMLDRVRKKALRHGVTDRVMYHQCRADGIGLQCAANFILAFYMVHETPDARRFFEETRSMLTPGGKLLLVEPKMHVSQASFESMVEDADRAGLKALDFPTGKGGRAVLLVAG
;
A
#
# COMPACT_ATOMS: atom_id res chain seq x y z
N MET A 1 -44.36 11.45 12.57
CA MET A 1 -43.64 10.56 11.65
C MET A 1 -43.17 11.36 10.45
N PRO A 2 -41.91 11.58 10.25
CA PRO A 2 -41.37 11.82 8.91
C PRO A 2 -40.48 10.66 8.47
N ALA A 3 -40.52 10.42 7.17
CA ALA A 3 -40.00 9.29 6.44
C ALA A 3 -38.45 9.23 6.45
N MET A 4 -37.96 8.02 6.65
CA MET A 4 -36.58 7.65 6.27
C MET A 4 -36.55 7.47 4.75
N SER A 5 -35.82 8.30 4.05
CA SER A 5 -35.19 7.97 2.76
C SER A 5 -34.06 8.93 2.57
N ASP A 6 -32.83 8.39 2.57
CA ASP A 6 -31.92 8.67 1.46
C ASP A 6 -30.77 7.66 1.47
N LYS A 7 -30.79 6.84 0.43
CA LYS A 7 -29.73 5.94 0.04
C LYS A 7 -28.53 6.76 -0.39
N CYS A 8 -27.43 6.69 0.34
CA CYS A 8 -26.14 7.17 -0.13
C CYS A 8 -25.58 6.16 -1.14
N ALA A 9 -25.64 6.54 -2.41
CA ALA A 9 -24.95 5.87 -3.50
C ALA A 9 -23.46 6.20 -3.46
N GLY A 10 -22.61 5.16 -3.59
CA GLY A 10 -21.29 5.19 -4.21
C GLY A 10 -20.26 6.22 -3.71
N GLY A 11 -19.65 5.98 -2.56
CA GLY A 11 -18.41 6.65 -2.17
C GLY A 11 -17.55 5.65 -1.41
N GLY A 12 -16.36 5.32 -1.94
CA GLY A 12 -15.37 4.49 -1.27
C GLY A 12 -15.13 5.00 0.16
N ARG A 13 -15.35 4.14 1.15
CA ARG A 13 -15.15 4.50 2.56
C ARG A 13 -13.67 4.44 2.88
N VAL A 14 -13.01 5.59 2.79
CA VAL A 14 -11.67 5.76 3.36
C VAL A 14 -11.72 5.51 4.87
N CYS A 15 -10.81 4.67 5.38
CA CYS A 15 -10.75 4.35 6.81
C CYS A 15 -10.56 5.63 7.65
N PRO A 16 -11.47 5.95 8.60
CA PRO A 16 -11.34 7.17 9.40
C PRO A 16 -10.04 7.15 10.22
N HIS A 17 -9.35 8.30 10.29
CA HIS A 17 -8.10 8.48 11.06
C HIS A 17 -8.22 8.04 12.53
N GLN A 18 -9.44 8.04 13.09
CA GLN A 18 -9.72 7.57 14.46
C GLN A 18 -9.50 6.05 14.61
N MET A 19 -9.59 5.26 13.54
CA MET A 19 -9.31 3.81 13.56
C MET A 19 -7.83 3.48 13.33
N ALA A 20 -6.98 4.46 13.09
CA ALA A 20 -5.54 4.27 12.88
C ALA A 20 -4.85 3.54 14.04
N PHE A 21 -5.37 3.66 15.26
CA PHE A 21 -4.89 2.93 16.44
C PHE A 21 -5.10 1.41 16.29
N MET A 22 -6.21 0.98 15.70
CA MET A 22 -6.45 -0.46 15.43
C MET A 22 -5.55 -1.00 14.32
N LEU A 23 -5.15 -0.14 13.37
CA LEU A 23 -4.26 -0.51 12.26
C LEU A 23 -2.80 -0.67 12.69
N ASP A 24 -2.41 -0.11 13.83
CA ASP A 24 -1.04 -0.09 14.34
C ASP A 24 -0.86 -0.84 15.67
N ASN A 25 -1.74 -1.77 15.96
CA ASN A 25 -1.69 -2.51 17.21
C ASN A 25 -0.51 -3.51 17.22
N TRP A 26 0.19 -3.65 18.38
CA TRP A 26 1.22 -4.67 18.60
C TRP A 26 0.71 -6.10 18.34
N ILE A 27 -0.58 -6.36 18.58
CA ILE A 27 -1.25 -7.62 18.25
C ILE A 27 -1.17 -7.92 16.76
N ARG A 28 -1.33 -6.91 15.89
CA ARG A 28 -1.18 -7.07 14.43
C ARG A 28 0.22 -7.58 14.06
N ARG A 29 1.27 -7.14 14.77
CA ARG A 29 2.65 -7.60 14.54
C ARG A 29 2.87 -9.08 14.85
N LEU A 30 2.07 -9.69 15.74
CA LEU A 30 2.12 -11.13 16.02
C LEU A 30 1.63 -11.95 14.81
N PHE A 31 0.61 -11.43 14.09
CA PHE A 31 0.01 -12.11 12.95
C PHE A 31 0.56 -11.64 11.59
N GLN A 32 1.06 -10.41 11.52
CA GLN A 32 1.59 -9.79 10.31
C GLN A 32 2.98 -9.20 10.60
N ASN A 33 4.00 -10.04 10.55
CA ASN A 33 5.38 -9.58 10.71
C ASN A 33 5.90 -8.98 9.40
N PRO A 34 6.16 -7.64 9.32
CA PRO A 34 6.58 -6.99 8.09
C PRO A 34 7.87 -7.58 7.50
N VAL A 35 8.83 -7.97 8.34
CA VAL A 35 10.10 -8.53 7.87
C VAL A 35 9.89 -9.89 7.19
N LYS A 36 9.03 -10.75 7.74
CA LYS A 36 8.69 -12.04 7.12
C LYS A 36 7.87 -11.87 5.84
N LEU A 37 7.00 -10.85 5.80
CA LEU A 37 6.14 -10.58 4.65
C LEU A 37 6.90 -10.02 3.46
N LEU A 38 7.88 -9.15 3.71
CA LEU A 38 8.50 -8.28 2.70
C LEU A 38 9.98 -8.57 2.46
N GLY A 39 10.66 -9.27 3.37
CA GLY A 39 12.12 -9.46 3.32
C GLY A 39 12.64 -10.19 2.07
N GLU A 40 11.80 -10.96 1.38
CA GLU A 40 12.15 -11.60 0.10
C GLU A 40 12.11 -10.63 -1.09
N TYR A 41 11.40 -9.49 -0.96
CA TYR A 41 11.18 -8.52 -2.05
C TYR A 41 12.07 -7.29 -1.95
N ILE A 42 12.52 -6.91 -0.74
CA ILE A 42 13.25 -5.67 -0.47
C ILE A 42 14.74 -5.97 -0.24
N ARG A 43 15.60 -5.20 -0.89
CA ARG A 43 17.05 -5.26 -0.75
C ARG A 43 17.61 -3.96 -0.17
N ALA A 44 18.78 -4.04 0.45
CA ALA A 44 19.51 -2.85 0.86
C ALA A 44 19.84 -1.97 -0.36
N GLY A 45 19.57 -0.68 -0.25
CA GLY A 45 19.73 0.29 -1.34
C GLY A 45 18.52 0.50 -2.21
N ASP A 46 17.44 -0.30 -2.04
CA ASP A 46 16.24 -0.14 -2.85
C ASP A 46 15.49 1.17 -2.55
N THR A 47 14.83 1.69 -3.59
CA THR A 47 13.72 2.65 -3.45
C THR A 47 12.42 1.87 -3.41
N VAL A 48 11.67 1.99 -2.32
CA VAL A 48 10.42 1.27 -2.11
C VAL A 48 9.27 2.24 -1.79
N VAL A 49 8.07 1.88 -2.20
CA VAL A 49 6.88 2.70 -1.98
C VAL A 49 5.87 1.93 -1.13
N ASP A 50 5.37 2.57 -0.08
CA ASP A 50 4.30 2.06 0.79
C ASP A 50 3.01 2.82 0.46
N MET A 51 2.14 2.21 -0.37
CA MET A 51 0.89 2.81 -0.84
C MET A 51 -0.24 2.62 0.17
N GLY A 52 -0.88 3.73 0.56
CA GLY A 52 -1.85 3.71 1.65
C GLY A 52 -1.17 3.33 2.95
N CYS A 53 -0.04 3.99 3.26
CA CYS A 53 0.86 3.62 4.34
C CYS A 53 0.20 3.65 5.74
N GLY A 54 -0.95 4.32 5.88
CA GLY A 54 -1.62 4.53 7.14
C GLY A 54 -0.66 5.11 8.19
N PRO A 55 -0.72 4.65 9.45
CA PRO A 55 0.17 5.16 10.50
C PRO A 55 1.60 4.59 10.42
N GLY A 56 2.02 3.99 9.29
CA GLY A 56 3.38 3.50 9.05
C GLY A 56 3.69 2.13 9.66
N PHE A 57 2.74 1.20 9.57
CA PHE A 57 2.96 -0.17 10.05
C PHE A 57 4.09 -0.88 9.28
N PHE A 58 4.10 -0.73 7.95
CA PHE A 58 5.14 -1.29 7.09
C PHE A 58 6.30 -0.32 6.85
N SER A 59 6.03 0.98 6.68
CA SER A 59 7.01 1.99 6.29
C SER A 59 8.27 1.97 7.15
N ILE A 60 8.15 1.79 8.46
CA ILE A 60 9.29 1.83 9.39
C ILE A 60 10.18 0.58 9.24
N ASP A 61 9.58 -0.60 9.08
CA ASP A 61 10.35 -1.82 8.88
C ASP A 61 10.97 -1.86 7.48
N MET A 62 10.26 -1.36 6.46
CA MET A 62 10.82 -1.15 5.11
C MET A 62 12.05 -0.22 5.16
N ALA A 63 11.98 0.90 5.92
CA ALA A 63 13.10 1.83 6.06
C ALA A 63 14.33 1.19 6.75
N LYS A 64 14.11 0.22 7.63
CA LYS A 64 15.20 -0.57 8.21
C LYS A 64 15.79 -1.54 7.19
N MET A 65 14.94 -2.20 6.37
CA MET A 65 15.36 -3.18 5.37
C MET A 65 16.14 -2.54 4.22
N VAL A 66 15.73 -1.37 3.72
CA VAL A 66 16.46 -0.68 2.63
C VAL A 66 17.81 -0.11 3.10
N GLY A 67 18.01 0.04 4.42
CA GLY A 67 19.28 0.53 4.98
C GLY A 67 19.58 2.00 4.64
N PRO A 68 20.78 2.48 4.95
CA PRO A 68 21.14 3.90 4.82
C PRO A 68 21.29 4.39 3.37
N ALA A 69 21.48 3.49 2.41
CA ALA A 69 21.59 3.81 0.99
C ALA A 69 20.26 3.73 0.23
N GLY A 70 19.20 3.21 0.87
CA GLY A 70 17.88 3.07 0.28
C GLY A 70 16.88 4.10 0.78
N GLN A 71 15.68 4.07 0.20
CA GLN A 71 14.63 5.03 0.50
C GLN A 71 13.26 4.38 0.54
N VAL A 72 12.40 4.85 1.45
CA VAL A 72 10.97 4.54 1.51
C VAL A 72 10.18 5.79 1.18
N ILE A 73 9.21 5.68 0.28
CA ILE A 73 8.24 6.72 0.02
C ILE A 73 6.90 6.28 0.63
N ALA A 74 6.52 6.89 1.74
CA ALA A 74 5.25 6.66 2.40
C ALA A 74 4.18 7.52 1.73
N VAL A 75 3.17 6.88 1.14
CA VAL A 75 2.10 7.53 0.38
C VAL A 75 0.78 7.32 1.09
N ASP A 76 0.05 8.40 1.36
CA ASP A 76 -1.30 8.34 1.93
C ASP A 76 -2.14 9.54 1.49
N LEU A 77 -3.45 9.36 1.44
CA LEU A 77 -4.42 10.44 1.19
C LEU A 77 -4.52 11.40 2.38
N GLN A 78 -4.37 10.87 3.60
CA GLN A 78 -4.57 11.59 4.85
C GLN A 78 -3.24 12.12 5.40
N ALA A 79 -3.09 13.44 5.47
CA ALA A 79 -1.91 14.10 6.02
C ALA A 79 -1.58 13.63 7.46
N ASP A 80 -2.62 13.40 8.27
CA ASP A 80 -2.46 12.92 9.66
C ASP A 80 -1.76 11.54 9.73
N MET A 81 -1.95 10.67 8.72
CA MET A 81 -1.25 9.39 8.65
C MET A 81 0.24 9.60 8.37
N LEU A 82 0.57 10.47 7.43
CA LEU A 82 1.96 10.84 7.13
C LEU A 82 2.66 11.47 8.34
N ASP A 83 1.96 12.30 9.11
CA ASP A 83 2.51 12.86 10.36
C ASP A 83 2.78 11.78 11.43
N ARG A 84 1.95 10.74 11.49
CA ARG A 84 2.21 9.59 12.36
C ARG A 84 3.43 8.80 11.89
N VAL A 85 3.58 8.57 10.58
CA VAL A 85 4.79 7.95 10.02
C VAL A 85 6.02 8.77 10.37
N ARG A 86 5.97 10.11 10.19
CA ARG A 86 7.08 11.01 10.51
C ARG A 86 7.52 10.90 11.99
N LYS A 87 6.56 10.94 12.91
CA LYS A 87 6.82 10.77 14.34
C LYS A 87 7.43 9.41 14.68
N LYS A 88 7.02 8.34 13.98
CA LYS A 88 7.61 7.00 14.16
C LYS A 88 9.01 6.92 13.57
N ALA A 89 9.22 7.44 12.36
CA ALA A 89 10.53 7.46 11.72
C ALA A 89 11.57 8.14 12.62
N LEU A 90 11.20 9.27 13.27
CA LEU A 90 12.04 9.95 14.23
C LEU A 90 12.37 9.05 15.43
N ARG A 91 11.36 8.41 16.05
CA ARG A 91 11.57 7.52 17.20
C ARG A 91 12.43 6.31 16.90
N HIS A 92 12.41 5.86 15.64
CA HIS A 92 13.19 4.69 15.20
C HIS A 92 14.52 5.04 14.52
N GLY A 93 14.89 6.32 14.44
CA GLY A 93 16.15 6.77 13.83
C GLY A 93 16.27 6.47 12.33
N VAL A 94 15.16 6.54 11.59
CA VAL A 94 15.11 6.26 10.13
C VAL A 94 14.55 7.42 9.31
N THR A 95 14.52 8.62 9.89
CA THR A 95 13.94 9.82 9.24
C THR A 95 14.60 10.16 7.92
N ASP A 96 15.90 9.94 7.83
CA ASP A 96 16.75 10.16 6.65
C ASP A 96 16.41 9.25 5.46
N ARG A 97 15.64 8.19 5.69
CA ARG A 97 15.27 7.16 4.71
C ARG A 97 13.82 7.20 4.29
N VAL A 98 12.99 8.07 4.91
CA VAL A 98 11.56 8.13 4.65
C VAL A 98 11.17 9.46 4.05
N MET A 99 10.64 9.41 2.83
CA MET A 99 9.92 10.51 2.18
C MET A 99 8.42 10.37 2.42
N TYR A 100 7.71 11.49 2.38
CA TYR A 100 6.27 11.56 2.62
C TYR A 100 5.59 12.20 1.42
N HIS A 101 4.64 11.50 0.82
CA HIS A 101 3.88 11.99 -0.31
C HIS A 101 2.39 11.91 -0.01
N GLN A 102 1.73 13.06 0.02
CA GLN A 102 0.28 13.11 0.13
C GLN A 102 -0.32 12.99 -1.26
N CYS A 103 -0.99 11.87 -1.53
CA CYS A 103 -1.71 11.65 -2.78
C CYS A 103 -3.09 12.32 -2.75
N ARG A 104 -3.76 12.31 -3.90
CA ARG A 104 -5.14 12.77 -4.05
C ARG A 104 -6.06 11.57 -4.23
N ALA A 105 -7.36 11.76 -3.99
CA ALA A 105 -8.35 10.71 -4.19
C ALA A 105 -8.47 10.28 -5.67
N ASP A 106 -8.16 11.19 -6.59
CA ASP A 106 -8.24 11.00 -8.03
C ASP A 106 -6.90 10.60 -8.69
N GLY A 107 -5.83 10.44 -7.93
CA GLY A 107 -4.53 10.01 -8.47
C GLY A 107 -3.40 10.07 -7.46
N ILE A 108 -2.38 9.25 -7.69
CA ILE A 108 -1.20 9.17 -6.81
C ILE A 108 -0.34 10.43 -6.98
N GLY A 109 -0.11 10.86 -8.24
CA GLY A 109 0.66 12.05 -8.57
C GLY A 109 2.13 11.99 -8.14
N LEU A 110 2.68 10.79 -7.97
CA LEU A 110 4.07 10.55 -7.59
C LEU A 110 4.88 10.13 -8.82
N GLN A 111 6.07 10.72 -8.96
CA GLN A 111 7.06 10.28 -9.95
C GLN A 111 8.30 9.79 -9.21
N CYS A 112 8.65 8.54 -9.39
CA CYS A 112 9.84 7.91 -8.83
C CYS A 112 10.25 6.70 -9.67
N ALA A 113 11.41 6.10 -9.32
CA ALA A 113 11.88 4.84 -9.87
C ALA A 113 11.94 3.81 -8.73
N ALA A 114 10.86 3.07 -8.54
CA ALA A 114 10.70 2.14 -7.43
C ALA A 114 11.14 0.71 -7.81
N ASN A 115 11.95 0.09 -6.96
CA ASN A 115 12.30 -1.33 -7.06
C ASN A 115 11.16 -2.21 -6.55
N PHE A 116 10.42 -1.72 -5.55
CA PHE A 116 9.30 -2.43 -4.97
C PHE A 116 8.20 -1.47 -4.52
N ILE A 117 6.96 -1.84 -4.78
CA ILE A 117 5.76 -1.14 -4.30
C ILE A 117 4.92 -2.10 -3.48
N LEU A 118 4.46 -1.68 -2.32
CA LEU A 118 3.49 -2.38 -1.49
C LEU A 118 2.14 -1.67 -1.58
N ALA A 119 1.09 -2.40 -1.91
CA ALA A 119 -0.30 -1.97 -1.78
C ALA A 119 -1.02 -2.97 -0.85
N PHE A 120 -1.18 -2.59 0.43
CA PHE A 120 -1.67 -3.51 1.46
C PHE A 120 -3.00 -3.02 2.04
N TYR A 121 -4.09 -3.69 1.68
CA TYR A 121 -5.45 -3.43 2.15
C TYR A 121 -5.97 -2.03 1.76
N MET A 122 -5.68 -1.57 0.53
CA MET A 122 -6.05 -0.20 0.15
C MET A 122 -6.64 -0.07 -1.26
N VAL A 123 -6.35 -0.98 -2.20
CA VAL A 123 -6.80 -0.80 -3.60
C VAL A 123 -8.33 -0.88 -3.71
N HIS A 124 -8.99 -1.69 -2.88
CA HIS A 124 -10.45 -1.76 -2.83
C HIS A 124 -11.13 -0.46 -2.35
N GLU A 125 -10.37 0.49 -1.79
CA GLU A 125 -10.85 1.82 -1.40
C GLU A 125 -10.61 2.87 -2.50
N THR A 126 -9.86 2.55 -3.55
CA THR A 126 -9.60 3.48 -4.65
C THR A 126 -10.81 3.61 -5.57
N PRO A 127 -11.14 4.82 -6.06
CA PRO A 127 -12.27 5.02 -6.96
C PRO A 127 -12.04 4.41 -8.34
N ASP A 128 -10.79 4.27 -8.77
CA ASP A 128 -10.37 3.73 -10.07
C ASP A 128 -9.12 2.87 -9.91
N ALA A 129 -9.32 1.56 -9.77
CA ALA A 129 -8.24 0.60 -9.62
C ALA A 129 -7.33 0.54 -10.87
N ARG A 130 -7.90 0.66 -12.07
CA ARG A 130 -7.13 0.63 -13.30
C ARG A 130 -6.15 1.80 -13.37
N ARG A 131 -6.62 3.01 -13.11
CA ARG A 131 -5.76 4.20 -13.05
C ARG A 131 -4.67 4.07 -11.99
N PHE A 132 -5.01 3.53 -10.82
CA PHE A 132 -4.02 3.21 -9.79
C PHE A 132 -2.91 2.30 -10.31
N PHE A 133 -3.25 1.24 -11.05
CA PHE A 133 -2.26 0.32 -11.64
C PHE A 133 -1.46 0.98 -12.78
N GLU A 134 -2.07 1.82 -13.61
CA GLU A 134 -1.35 2.58 -14.64
C GLU A 134 -0.30 3.51 -14.02
N GLU A 135 -0.65 4.24 -12.96
CA GLU A 135 0.27 5.11 -12.23
C GLU A 135 1.37 4.30 -11.51
N THR A 136 1.02 3.19 -10.82
CA THR A 136 2.03 2.34 -10.16
C THR A 136 2.97 1.67 -11.15
N ARG A 137 2.48 1.24 -12.32
CA ARG A 137 3.34 0.72 -13.38
C ARG A 137 4.38 1.76 -13.83
N SER A 138 3.98 3.01 -14.00
CA SER A 138 4.88 4.08 -14.43
C SER A 138 6.01 4.39 -13.43
N MET A 139 5.81 4.03 -12.17
CA MET A 139 6.79 4.21 -11.10
C MET A 139 7.78 3.05 -10.96
N LEU A 140 7.48 1.88 -11.51
CA LEU A 140 8.35 0.71 -11.37
C LEU A 140 9.58 0.82 -12.28
N THR A 141 10.75 0.51 -11.71
CA THR A 141 11.97 0.26 -12.50
C THR A 141 11.81 -1.00 -13.36
N PRO A 142 12.63 -1.20 -14.41
CA PRO A 142 12.70 -2.48 -15.09
C PRO A 142 12.98 -3.62 -14.09
N GLY A 143 12.09 -4.62 -14.04
CA GLY A 143 12.14 -5.71 -13.05
C GLY A 143 11.63 -5.36 -11.65
N GLY A 144 11.21 -4.13 -11.42
CA GLY A 144 10.53 -3.72 -10.20
C GLY A 144 9.20 -4.44 -10.01
N LYS A 145 8.76 -4.59 -8.75
CA LYS A 145 7.60 -5.42 -8.40
C LYS A 145 6.57 -4.64 -7.58
N LEU A 146 5.30 -4.96 -7.81
CA LEU A 146 4.19 -4.52 -6.96
C LEU A 146 3.61 -5.73 -6.24
N LEU A 147 3.59 -5.72 -4.91
CA LEU A 147 2.84 -6.68 -4.10
C LEU A 147 1.50 -6.07 -3.72
N LEU A 148 0.43 -6.60 -4.28
CA LEU A 148 -0.94 -6.30 -3.90
C LEU A 148 -1.42 -7.33 -2.88
N VAL A 149 -1.97 -6.87 -1.76
CA VAL A 149 -2.60 -7.72 -0.73
C VAL A 149 -3.94 -7.13 -0.34
N GLU A 150 -5.01 -7.93 -0.42
CA GLU A 150 -6.36 -7.50 -0.09
C GLU A 150 -7.02 -8.38 1.00
N PRO A 151 -7.81 -7.79 1.91
CA PRO A 151 -8.40 -8.51 3.04
C PRO A 151 -9.53 -9.42 2.57
N LYS A 152 -9.47 -10.71 2.93
CA LYS A 152 -10.47 -11.73 2.54
C LYS A 152 -11.88 -11.43 3.04
N MET A 153 -12.00 -10.68 4.13
CA MET A 153 -13.30 -10.34 4.73
C MET A 153 -14.03 -9.21 3.98
N HIS A 154 -13.29 -8.32 3.30
CA HIS A 154 -13.85 -7.15 2.61
C HIS A 154 -13.85 -7.32 1.09
N VAL A 155 -12.90 -8.06 0.56
CA VAL A 155 -12.75 -8.26 -0.89
C VAL A 155 -13.07 -9.73 -1.21
N SER A 156 -14.09 -9.94 -2.04
CA SER A 156 -14.45 -11.28 -2.53
C SER A 156 -13.37 -11.84 -3.48
N GLN A 157 -13.42 -13.13 -3.76
CA GLN A 157 -12.51 -13.74 -4.74
C GLN A 157 -12.70 -13.10 -6.13
N ALA A 158 -13.94 -12.96 -6.57
CA ALA A 158 -14.27 -12.35 -7.87
C ALA A 158 -13.81 -10.89 -7.96
N SER A 159 -13.97 -10.11 -6.87
CA SER A 159 -13.48 -8.71 -6.85
C SER A 159 -11.95 -8.65 -6.91
N PHE A 160 -11.25 -9.58 -6.26
CA PHE A 160 -9.79 -9.65 -6.34
C PHE A 160 -9.31 -10.06 -7.75
N GLU A 161 -9.98 -11.02 -8.39
CA GLU A 161 -9.69 -11.42 -9.76
C GLU A 161 -9.91 -10.26 -10.74
N SER A 162 -10.98 -9.48 -10.57
CA SER A 162 -11.22 -8.28 -11.36
C SER A 162 -10.10 -7.23 -11.19
N MET A 163 -9.57 -7.04 -9.97
CA MET A 163 -8.41 -6.16 -9.74
C MET A 163 -7.15 -6.67 -10.47
N VAL A 164 -6.92 -7.98 -10.50
CA VAL A 164 -5.80 -8.58 -11.23
C VAL A 164 -5.97 -8.38 -12.74
N GLU A 165 -7.19 -8.49 -13.27
CA GLU A 165 -7.47 -8.15 -14.67
C GLU A 165 -7.23 -6.67 -14.98
N ASP A 166 -7.62 -5.76 -14.09
CA ASP A 166 -7.36 -4.33 -14.26
C ASP A 166 -5.86 -4.02 -14.22
N ALA A 167 -5.09 -4.70 -13.37
CA ALA A 167 -3.64 -4.63 -13.36
C ALA A 167 -3.04 -5.14 -14.69
N ASP A 168 -3.56 -6.25 -15.23
CA ASP A 168 -3.13 -6.79 -16.53
C ASP A 168 -3.39 -5.81 -17.68
N ARG A 169 -4.57 -5.20 -17.71
CA ARG A 169 -4.94 -4.15 -18.70
C ARG A 169 -4.07 -2.90 -18.56
N ALA A 170 -3.59 -2.59 -17.35
CA ALA A 170 -2.63 -1.52 -17.10
C ALA A 170 -1.18 -1.88 -17.47
N GLY A 171 -0.92 -3.13 -17.92
CA GLY A 171 0.40 -3.63 -18.32
C GLY A 171 1.24 -4.15 -17.16
N LEU A 172 0.60 -4.55 -16.05
CA LEU A 172 1.22 -5.27 -14.94
C LEU A 172 0.84 -6.74 -15.02
N LYS A 173 1.82 -7.62 -15.14
CA LYS A 173 1.58 -9.07 -15.28
C LYS A 173 1.75 -9.78 -13.94
N ALA A 174 0.84 -10.71 -13.65
CA ALA A 174 0.96 -11.55 -12.46
C ALA A 174 2.16 -12.49 -12.60
N LEU A 175 3.08 -12.38 -11.65
CA LEU A 175 4.26 -13.24 -11.55
C LEU A 175 4.01 -14.40 -10.61
N ASP A 176 3.32 -14.16 -9.49
CA ASP A 176 3.06 -15.16 -8.45
C ASP A 176 1.82 -14.77 -7.62
N PHE A 177 1.21 -15.75 -6.97
CA PHE A 177 0.11 -15.59 -6.01
C PHE A 177 0.56 -16.08 -4.62
N PRO A 178 1.39 -15.29 -3.91
CA PRO A 178 2.00 -15.75 -2.67
C PRO A 178 0.97 -15.98 -1.57
N THR A 179 1.11 -17.09 -0.85
CA THR A 179 0.27 -17.44 0.30
C THR A 179 0.87 -16.91 1.61
N GLY A 180 0.06 -16.88 2.68
CA GLY A 180 0.56 -16.48 4.00
C GLY A 180 0.83 -14.97 4.17
N LYS A 181 0.41 -14.13 3.23
CA LYS A 181 0.59 -12.67 3.29
C LYS A 181 -0.51 -11.93 4.08
N GLY A 182 -1.41 -12.66 4.74
CA GLY A 182 -2.49 -12.08 5.55
C GLY A 182 -3.79 -11.85 4.79
N GLY A 183 -3.83 -12.04 3.48
CA GLY A 183 -4.99 -11.81 2.62
C GLY A 183 -4.94 -12.60 1.33
N ARG A 184 -5.67 -12.12 0.30
CA ARG A 184 -5.45 -12.48 -1.09
C ARG A 184 -4.29 -11.66 -1.60
N ALA A 185 -3.31 -12.30 -2.20
CA ALA A 185 -2.10 -11.62 -2.63
C ALA A 185 -1.74 -11.97 -4.06
N VAL A 186 -1.21 -11.00 -4.79
CA VAL A 186 -0.57 -11.18 -6.09
C VAL A 186 0.69 -10.33 -6.17
N LEU A 187 1.75 -10.91 -6.71
CA LEU A 187 2.98 -10.23 -7.05
C LEU A 187 2.93 -9.89 -8.54
N LEU A 188 3.03 -8.62 -8.86
CA LEU A 188 2.93 -8.08 -10.21
C LEU A 188 4.27 -7.49 -10.66
N VAL A 189 4.53 -7.55 -11.97
CA VAL A 189 5.71 -6.93 -12.62
C VAL A 189 5.25 -6.14 -13.84
N ALA A 190 6.02 -5.13 -14.25
CA ALA A 190 5.79 -4.46 -15.51
C ALA A 190 6.00 -5.45 -16.68
N GLY A 191 4.96 -5.60 -17.53
CA GLY A 191 5.01 -6.39 -18.74
C GLY A 191 5.74 -5.69 -19.88
#